data_b9bd1d747a6a00c1532c4a26de46f94a
#
_entry.id   b9bd1d747a6a00c1532c4a26de46f94a
#
_cell.length_a   1.000
_cell.length_b   1.000
_cell.length_c   1.000
_cell.angle_alpha   90.00
_cell.angle_beta   90.00
_cell.angle_gamma   90.00
#
_symmetry.space_group_name_H-M   'P 1'
#
loop_
_entity.id
_entity.type
_entity.pdbx_description
1 polymer ?
#
loop_
_entity_poly.entity_id
_entity_poly.type
_entity_poly.pdbx_seq_one_letter_code
_entity_poly.pdbx_strand_id
1 'polypeptide(L)'
;MDFYTLVRPEHLNHYGYLFGGCMLKWVDEYAYIAALREFPSCRLVTRAMDAASFTQSVNNGALLRFRVCRIHLGRTSATYRVTVVARDFQANDVYPVFEISVTMVSISADGKKSPLPEPIVTSDGPDCD
;
A
#
# COMPACT_ATOMS: atom_id res chain seq x y z
N MET A 1 -8.97 -3.71 -1.25
CA MET A 1 -8.42 -3.66 -2.63
C MET A 1 -7.09 -4.40 -2.64
N ASP A 2 -6.96 -5.37 -3.50
CA ASP A 2 -5.78 -6.23 -3.55
C ASP A 2 -4.93 -5.94 -4.78
N PHE A 3 -3.62 -5.93 -4.58
CA PHE A 3 -2.62 -5.78 -5.63
C PHE A 3 -1.61 -6.91 -5.52
N TYR A 4 -1.06 -7.31 -6.64
CA TYR A 4 -0.12 -8.42 -6.70
C TYR A 4 1.17 -8.00 -7.37
N THR A 5 2.29 -8.46 -6.82
CA THR A 5 3.62 -8.16 -7.36
C THR A 5 4.50 -9.41 -7.25
N LEU A 6 5.22 -9.70 -8.32
CA LEU A 6 6.18 -10.79 -8.34
C LEU A 6 7.56 -10.25 -7.94
N VAL A 7 8.19 -10.90 -6.98
CA VAL A 7 9.54 -10.54 -6.57
C VAL A 7 10.55 -11.13 -7.58
N ARG A 8 11.37 -10.26 -8.16
CA ARG A 8 12.35 -10.60 -9.18
C ARG A 8 13.77 -10.34 -8.67
N PRO A 9 14.80 -10.87 -9.34
CA PRO A 9 16.20 -10.65 -8.92
C PRO A 9 16.57 -9.18 -8.74
N GLU A 10 16.06 -8.28 -9.59
CA GLU A 10 16.36 -6.84 -9.50
C GLU A 10 15.79 -6.18 -8.23
N HIS A 11 14.90 -6.85 -7.52
CA HIS A 11 14.28 -6.34 -6.29
C HIS A 11 15.03 -6.78 -5.04
N LEU A 12 16.07 -7.59 -5.17
CA LEU A 12 16.75 -8.20 -4.04
C LEU A 12 17.92 -7.35 -3.57
N ASN A 13 18.19 -7.44 -2.25
CA ASN A 13 19.38 -6.86 -1.66
C ASN A 13 20.58 -7.81 -1.86
N HIS A 14 21.73 -7.44 -1.31
CA HIS A 14 22.96 -8.22 -1.44
C HIS A 14 22.92 -9.55 -0.66
N TYR A 15 21.94 -9.75 0.21
CA TYR A 15 21.73 -11.03 0.91
C TYR A 15 20.79 -11.97 0.15
N GLY A 16 20.21 -11.52 -0.97
CA GLY A 16 19.31 -12.34 -1.77
C GLY A 16 17.85 -12.30 -1.31
N TYR A 17 17.48 -11.34 -0.49
CA TYR A 17 16.10 -11.13 -0.06
C TYR A 17 15.57 -9.80 -0.60
N LEU A 18 14.24 -9.68 -0.64
CA LEU A 18 13.60 -8.44 -1.08
C LEU A 18 14.15 -7.23 -0.32
N PHE A 19 14.58 -6.22 -1.07
CA PHE A 19 15.06 -4.96 -0.51
C PHE A 19 13.90 -4.19 0.11
N GLY A 20 14.10 -3.71 1.35
CA GLY A 20 13.05 -2.98 2.07
C GLY A 20 12.54 -1.75 1.34
N GLY A 21 13.42 -1.04 0.62
CA GLY A 21 13.04 0.11 -0.19
C GLY A 21 12.09 -0.24 -1.33
N CYS A 22 12.22 -1.42 -1.92
CA CYS A 22 11.26 -1.90 -2.92
C CYS A 22 9.89 -2.13 -2.30
N MET A 23 9.85 -2.73 -1.12
CA MET A 23 8.60 -2.93 -0.39
C MET A 23 7.91 -1.59 -0.14
N LEU A 24 8.64 -0.61 0.38
CA LEU A 24 8.08 0.72 0.69
C LEU A 24 7.59 1.43 -0.56
N LYS A 25 8.31 1.32 -1.68
CA LYS A 25 7.89 1.90 -2.95
C LYS A 25 6.56 1.32 -3.41
N TRP A 26 6.41 0.01 -3.38
CA TRP A 26 5.17 -0.64 -3.80
C TRP A 26 4.02 -0.29 -2.87
N VAL A 27 4.26 -0.27 -1.57
CA VAL A 27 3.25 0.10 -0.58
C VAL A 27 2.74 1.52 -0.83
N ASP A 28 3.65 2.47 -1.04
CA ASP A 28 3.28 3.85 -1.31
C ASP A 28 2.46 3.96 -2.59
N GLU A 29 2.89 3.30 -3.65
CA GLU A 29 2.21 3.33 -4.94
C GLU A 29 0.81 2.71 -4.85
N TYR A 30 0.67 1.56 -4.20
CA TYR A 30 -0.63 0.89 -4.10
C TYR A 30 -1.59 1.63 -3.19
N ALA A 31 -1.10 2.22 -2.10
CA ALA A 31 -1.92 3.08 -1.25
C ALA A 31 -2.40 4.30 -2.04
N TYR A 32 -1.53 4.90 -2.85
CA TYR A 32 -1.90 6.02 -3.71
C TYR A 32 -2.97 5.62 -4.72
N ILE A 33 -2.83 4.48 -5.38
CA ILE A 33 -3.81 4.00 -6.36
C ILE A 33 -5.16 3.79 -5.68
N ALA A 34 -5.18 3.16 -4.51
CA ALA A 34 -6.43 2.96 -3.77
C ALA A 34 -7.09 4.29 -3.42
N ALA A 35 -6.30 5.25 -2.94
CA ALA A 35 -6.81 6.58 -2.61
C ALA A 35 -7.31 7.32 -3.85
N LEU A 36 -6.58 7.23 -4.95
CA LEU A 36 -6.98 7.87 -6.21
C LEU A 36 -8.30 7.31 -6.73
N ARG A 37 -8.53 6.03 -6.56
CA ARG A 37 -9.80 5.41 -6.98
C ARG A 37 -10.99 5.90 -6.16
N GLU A 38 -10.77 6.19 -4.87
CA GLU A 38 -11.81 6.77 -4.02
C GLU A 38 -12.01 8.27 -4.27
N PHE A 39 -10.93 8.99 -4.58
CA PHE A 39 -10.93 10.44 -4.69
C PHE A 39 -10.28 10.88 -6.00
N PRO A 40 -10.87 10.52 -7.17
CA PRO A 40 -10.20 10.73 -8.46
C PRO A 40 -10.04 12.20 -8.84
N SER A 41 -10.82 13.11 -8.24
CA SER A 41 -10.72 14.54 -8.53
C SER A 41 -9.71 15.27 -7.63
N CYS A 42 -9.08 14.55 -6.69
CA CYS A 42 -8.20 15.18 -5.70
C CYS A 42 -6.74 15.04 -6.10
N ARG A 43 -5.96 16.03 -5.69
CA ARG A 43 -4.50 15.96 -5.74
C ARG A 43 -4.05 15.39 -4.41
N LEU A 44 -3.56 14.15 -4.42
CA LEU A 44 -3.20 13.42 -3.21
C LEU A 44 -1.70 13.29 -3.10
N VAL A 45 -1.18 13.48 -1.88
CA VAL A 45 0.24 13.29 -1.59
C VAL A 45 0.36 12.42 -0.35
N THR A 46 1.42 11.61 -0.29
CA THR A 46 1.75 10.83 0.89
C THR A 46 2.31 11.77 1.94
N ARG A 47 1.68 11.80 3.11
CA ARG A 47 2.10 12.64 4.22
C ARG A 47 2.90 11.87 5.26
N ALA A 48 2.52 10.62 5.53
CA ALA A 48 3.13 9.84 6.58
C ALA A 48 3.01 8.35 6.29
N MET A 49 4.00 7.61 6.74
CA MET A 49 4.00 6.16 6.79
C MET A 49 4.37 5.77 8.21
N ASP A 50 3.46 5.12 8.91
CA ASP A 50 3.59 4.83 10.33
C ASP A 50 3.50 3.36 10.63
N ALA A 51 4.13 2.95 11.73
CA ALA A 51 4.01 1.60 12.28
C ALA A 51 4.39 0.52 11.27
N ALA A 52 5.48 0.75 10.53
CA ALA A 52 6.01 -0.24 9.61
C ALA A 52 6.58 -1.43 10.40
N SER A 53 6.16 -2.65 10.02
CA SER A 53 6.61 -3.86 10.66
C SER A 53 7.01 -4.87 9.59
N PHE A 54 8.31 -5.20 9.53
CA PHE A 54 8.86 -6.25 8.67
C PHE A 54 8.87 -7.54 9.47
N THR A 55 8.01 -8.48 9.10
CA THR A 55 7.81 -9.70 9.88
C THR A 55 8.76 -10.81 9.45
N GLN A 56 8.97 -10.97 8.15
CA GLN A 56 9.79 -12.02 7.58
C GLN A 56 10.46 -11.55 6.30
N SER A 57 11.61 -12.16 5.99
CA SER A 57 12.29 -11.94 4.72
C SER A 57 11.49 -12.53 3.56
N VAL A 58 11.60 -11.92 2.40
CA VAL A 58 10.89 -12.35 1.19
C VAL A 58 11.89 -12.87 0.18
N ASN A 59 11.62 -14.04 -0.36
CA ASN A 59 12.50 -14.73 -1.28
C ASN A 59 12.27 -14.30 -2.73
N ASN A 60 13.30 -14.50 -3.55
CA ASN A 60 13.19 -14.37 -5.00
C ASN A 60 12.09 -15.30 -5.51
N GLY A 61 11.24 -14.79 -6.41
CA GLY A 61 10.15 -15.58 -7.00
C GLY A 61 8.89 -15.62 -6.18
N ALA A 62 8.87 -15.01 -5.00
CA ALA A 62 7.65 -14.96 -4.18
C ALA A 62 6.59 -14.08 -4.85
N LEU A 63 5.33 -14.49 -4.73
CA LEU A 63 4.19 -13.68 -5.13
C LEU A 63 3.68 -12.93 -3.90
N LEU A 64 3.66 -11.61 -3.98
CA LEU A 64 3.15 -10.76 -2.92
C LEU A 64 1.72 -10.35 -3.20
N ARG A 65 0.88 -10.38 -2.16
CA ARG A 65 -0.44 -9.76 -2.19
C ARG A 65 -0.45 -8.58 -1.22
N PHE A 66 -0.74 -7.40 -1.75
CA PHE A 66 -0.90 -6.17 -0.98
C PHE A 66 -2.40 -5.93 -0.81
N ARG A 67 -2.87 -5.95 0.42
CA ARG A 67 -4.26 -5.60 0.72
C ARG A 67 -4.30 -4.21 1.33
N VAL A 68 -4.99 -3.30 0.64
CA VAL A 68 -5.09 -1.90 1.04
C VAL A 68 -6.50 -1.64 1.55
N CYS A 69 -6.60 -1.19 2.81
CA CYS A 69 -7.87 -0.93 3.48
C CYS A 69 -7.86 0.46 4.06
N ARG A 70 -8.90 1.25 3.76
CA ARG A 70 -9.03 2.55 4.43
C ARG A 70 -9.47 2.32 5.88
N ILE A 71 -8.68 2.84 6.82
CA ILE A 71 -8.96 2.69 8.25
C ILE A 71 -9.39 3.99 8.92
N HIS A 72 -9.17 5.13 8.27
CA HIS A 72 -9.56 6.42 8.81
C HIS A 72 -9.81 7.41 7.68
N LEU A 73 -10.86 8.21 7.83
CA LEU A 73 -11.19 9.28 6.90
C LEU A 73 -11.33 10.58 7.70
N GLY A 74 -10.41 11.50 7.48
CA GLY A 74 -10.46 12.84 8.06
C GLY A 74 -11.03 13.85 7.06
N ARG A 75 -11.01 15.11 7.43
CA ARG A 75 -11.52 16.18 6.58
C ARG A 75 -10.67 16.37 5.31
N THR A 76 -9.34 16.33 5.44
CA THR A 76 -8.39 16.55 4.35
C THR A 76 -7.50 15.34 4.10
N SER A 77 -7.64 14.27 4.89
CA SER A 77 -6.75 13.12 4.84
C SER A 77 -7.51 11.80 4.87
N ALA A 78 -6.88 10.76 4.35
CA ALA A 78 -7.36 9.40 4.44
C ALA A 78 -6.17 8.51 4.78
N THR A 79 -6.36 7.59 5.72
CA THR A 79 -5.32 6.66 6.15
C THR A 79 -5.68 5.26 5.71
N TYR A 80 -4.71 4.58 5.12
CA TYR A 80 -4.86 3.23 4.60
C TYR A 80 -3.91 2.29 5.32
N ARG A 81 -4.41 1.14 5.71
CA ARG A 81 -3.56 0.04 6.17
C ARG A 81 -3.22 -0.84 4.99
N VAL A 82 -1.93 -1.12 4.83
CA VAL A 82 -1.45 -2.04 3.81
C VAL A 82 -0.86 -3.25 4.51
N THR A 83 -1.43 -4.42 4.25
CA THR A 83 -0.93 -5.69 4.76
C THR A 83 -0.42 -6.50 3.58
N VAL A 84 0.75 -7.09 3.73
CA VAL A 84 1.41 -7.82 2.66
C VAL A 84 1.67 -9.24 3.11
N VAL A 85 1.21 -10.18 2.31
CA VAL A 85 1.51 -11.61 2.48
C VAL A 85 2.28 -12.10 1.27
N ALA A 86 3.09 -13.12 1.48
CA ALA A 86 3.90 -13.73 0.43
C ALA A 86 3.55 -15.21 0.28
N ARG A 87 3.67 -15.69 -0.94
CA ARG A 87 3.62 -17.11 -1.23
C ARG A 87 4.86 -17.46 -2.06
N ASP A 88 5.68 -18.37 -1.54
CA ASP A 88 6.89 -18.80 -2.23
C ASP A 88 6.56 -19.68 -3.43
N PHE A 89 7.51 -19.77 -4.37
CA PHE A 89 7.39 -20.62 -5.54
C PHE A 89 7.07 -22.06 -5.12
N GLN A 90 6.04 -22.62 -5.75
CA GLN A 90 5.55 -23.99 -5.50
C GLN A 90 4.99 -24.25 -4.10
N ALA A 91 4.83 -23.20 -3.28
CA ALA A 91 4.19 -23.33 -1.98
C ALA A 91 2.68 -23.10 -2.08
N ASN A 92 1.92 -23.71 -1.19
CA ASN A 92 0.46 -23.54 -1.12
C ASN A 92 0.05 -22.49 -0.11
N ASP A 93 0.86 -22.29 0.94
CA ASP A 93 0.51 -21.41 2.05
C ASP A 93 1.10 -20.02 1.84
N VAL A 94 0.38 -19.02 2.37
CA VAL A 94 0.86 -17.64 2.42
C VAL A 94 1.34 -17.34 3.85
N TYR A 95 2.24 -16.37 3.97
CA TYR A 95 2.72 -15.93 5.26
C TYR A 95 2.84 -14.40 5.30
N PRO A 96 2.62 -13.77 6.47
CA PRO A 96 2.70 -12.32 6.58
C PRO A 96 4.16 -11.86 6.52
N VAL A 97 4.41 -10.78 5.78
CA VAL A 97 5.76 -10.25 5.61
C VAL A 97 5.89 -8.78 5.99
N PHE A 98 4.80 -8.00 5.86
CA PHE A 98 4.90 -6.56 6.10
C PHE A 98 3.53 -5.96 6.39
N GLU A 99 3.52 -4.92 7.21
CA GLU A 99 2.33 -4.15 7.51
C GLU A 99 2.71 -2.70 7.78
N ILE A 100 1.89 -1.75 7.31
CA ILE A 100 2.14 -0.33 7.48
C ILE A 100 0.84 0.45 7.33
N SER A 101 0.78 1.65 7.94
CA SER A 101 -0.28 2.62 7.70
C SER A 101 0.26 3.78 6.88
N VAL A 102 -0.46 4.15 5.82
CA VAL A 102 -0.08 5.23 4.91
C VAL A 102 -1.18 6.28 4.94
N THR A 103 -0.81 7.53 5.24
CA THR A 103 -1.74 8.65 5.26
C THR A 103 -1.53 9.51 4.03
N MET A 104 -2.60 9.68 3.26
CA MET A 104 -2.67 10.56 2.10
C MET A 104 -3.40 11.83 2.48
N VAL A 105 -2.94 12.96 1.94
CA VAL A 105 -3.54 14.27 2.18
C VAL A 105 -3.92 14.90 0.85
N SER A 106 -5.13 15.48 0.81
CA SER A 106 -5.59 16.25 -0.34
C SER A 106 -5.03 17.67 -0.26
N ILE A 107 -4.44 18.12 -1.36
CA ILE A 107 -3.89 19.47 -1.46
C ILE A 107 -4.47 20.20 -2.67
N SER A 108 -4.56 21.53 -2.54
CA SER A 108 -4.93 22.40 -3.64
C SER A 108 -3.73 22.66 -4.55
N ALA A 109 -3.97 23.37 -5.67
CA ALA A 109 -2.91 23.68 -6.63
C ALA A 109 -1.75 24.49 -6.02
N ASP A 110 -2.02 25.25 -4.94
CA ASP A 110 -1.00 26.04 -4.23
C ASP A 110 -0.35 25.26 -3.08
N GLY A 111 -0.63 23.97 -2.95
CA GLY A 111 0.00 23.10 -1.95
C GLY A 111 -0.62 23.13 -0.57
N LYS A 112 -1.75 23.80 -0.40
CA LYS A 112 -2.44 23.86 0.90
C LYS A 112 -3.43 22.71 1.03
N LYS A 113 -3.73 22.31 2.29
CA LYS A 113 -4.71 21.27 2.55
C LYS A 113 -6.06 21.63 1.92
N SER A 114 -6.71 20.64 1.33
CA SER A 114 -7.99 20.79 0.64
C SER A 114 -8.94 19.70 1.13
N PRO A 115 -10.22 20.02 1.40
CA PRO A 115 -11.17 19.01 1.87
C PRO A 115 -11.36 17.87 0.87
N LEU A 116 -11.49 16.66 1.38
CA LEU A 116 -11.85 15.50 0.58
C LEU A 116 -13.36 15.50 0.33
N PRO A 117 -13.81 15.19 -0.91
CA PRO A 117 -15.23 14.94 -1.16
C PRO A 117 -15.64 13.57 -0.60
N GLU A 118 -16.89 13.19 -0.78
CA GLU A 118 -17.35 11.85 -0.48
C GLU A 118 -16.56 10.84 -1.32
N PRO A 119 -16.09 9.74 -0.73
CA PRO A 119 -15.36 8.74 -1.50
C PRO A 119 -16.29 8.01 -2.47
N ILE A 120 -15.75 7.69 -3.64
CA ILE A 120 -16.46 6.86 -4.61
C ILE A 120 -16.39 5.42 -4.14
N VAL A 121 -17.56 4.77 -4.05
CA VAL A 121 -17.62 3.35 -3.69
C VAL A 121 -17.44 2.52 -4.95
N THR A 122 -16.47 1.61 -4.91
CA THR A 122 -16.23 0.63 -5.98
C THR A 122 -16.45 -0.77 -5.44
N SER A 123 -16.76 -1.71 -6.32
CA SER A 123 -17.02 -3.10 -5.91
C SER A 123 -15.76 -3.77 -5.31
N ASP A 124 -14.59 -3.30 -5.70
CA ASP A 124 -13.31 -3.79 -5.19
C ASP A 124 -12.61 -2.73 -4.34
N GLY A 125 -13.40 -1.84 -3.74
CA GLY A 125 -12.88 -0.71 -2.97
C GLY A 125 -12.12 -1.12 -1.72
N PRO A 126 -11.56 -0.13 -0.99
CA PRO A 126 -10.67 -0.38 0.12
C PRO A 126 -11.37 -0.82 1.41
N ASP A 127 -12.59 -1.28 1.33
CA ASP A 127 -13.25 -1.90 2.47
C ASP A 127 -12.67 -3.28 2.69
N CYS A 128 -12.19 -3.50 3.90
CA CYS A 128 -11.67 -4.79 4.32
C CYS A 128 -12.42 -5.23 5.56
N ASP A 129 -12.87 -6.42 5.48
CA ASP A 129 -13.53 -7.04 6.63
C ASP A 129 -12.52 -7.45 7.70
#